data_87767605ef51a1fa43a367b2fff7b7e1
#
_entry.id   87767605ef51a1fa43a367b2fff7b7e1
#
_cell.length_a   1.000
_cell.length_b   1.000
_cell.length_c   1.000
_cell.angle_alpha   90.00
_cell.angle_beta   90.00
_cell.angle_gamma   90.00
#
_symmetry.space_group_name_H-M   'P 1'
#
loop_
_entity.id
_entity.type
_entity.pdbx_description
1 polymer ?
#
loop_
_entity_poly.entity_id
_entity_poly.type
_entity_poly.pdbx_seq_one_letter_code
_entity_poly.pdbx_strand_id
1 'polypeptide(L)'
;PDDDFAKMDDLPYDMGMFIWTGQDYLGEPTPYYSYWPSRSSYFGAVDLAGLPKDRFYLYKSVWNKKEPTLHLLPHWNWEGREGQTTPVYCYTSYPSAELFVNGKSMGRIHKQPNTQLDRYRLRWNDVKYAPGEIKVVAYDENGKQVAEKTIRTAGQPAVLDMKEERSVIASDGEDLAYITLSMLDKDGNECPTANQS
;
A
#
# COMPACT_ATOMS: atom_id res chain seq x y z
N PRO A 1 9.69 -3.90 11.10
CA PRO A 1 10.19 -4.60 9.90
C PRO A 1 11.55 -4.09 9.42
N ASP A 2 11.78 -2.76 9.47
CA ASP A 2 13.01 -2.17 8.88
C ASP A 2 14.27 -2.63 9.61
N ASP A 3 14.24 -2.68 10.95
CA ASP A 3 15.33 -3.25 11.76
C ASP A 3 15.57 -4.73 11.45
N ASP A 4 14.48 -5.45 11.22
CA ASP A 4 14.54 -6.89 10.99
C ASP A 4 15.09 -7.17 9.59
N PHE A 5 14.68 -6.40 8.58
CA PHE A 5 15.28 -6.47 7.25
C PHE A 5 16.78 -6.15 7.27
N ALA A 6 17.17 -5.09 7.98
CA ALA A 6 18.57 -4.70 8.06
C ALA A 6 19.42 -5.79 8.75
N LYS A 7 18.92 -6.39 9.83
CA LYS A 7 19.61 -7.51 10.49
C LYS A 7 19.73 -8.72 9.55
N MET A 8 18.66 -9.09 8.88
CA MET A 8 18.67 -10.20 7.92
C MET A 8 19.67 -9.98 6.78
N ASP A 9 19.79 -8.74 6.27
CA ASP A 9 20.70 -8.41 5.19
C ASP A 9 22.15 -8.24 5.64
N ASP A 10 22.39 -7.76 6.86
CA ASP A 10 23.72 -7.36 7.35
C ASP A 10 24.41 -8.46 8.18
N LEU A 11 23.65 -9.43 8.70
CA LEU A 11 24.17 -10.50 9.55
C LEU A 11 24.22 -11.82 8.78
N PRO A 12 25.41 -12.32 8.41
CA PRO A 12 25.54 -13.51 7.56
C PRO A 12 25.07 -14.81 8.22
N TYR A 13 24.81 -14.81 9.51
CA TYR A 13 24.27 -15.93 10.28
C TYR A 13 22.76 -15.84 10.49
N ASP A 14 22.12 -14.75 10.07
CA ASP A 14 20.66 -14.61 10.13
C ASP A 14 20.04 -15.31 8.93
N MET A 15 19.23 -16.34 9.19
CA MET A 15 18.61 -17.16 8.14
C MET A 15 17.28 -16.60 7.64
N GLY A 16 16.77 -15.54 8.26
CA GLY A 16 15.51 -14.93 7.89
C GLY A 16 14.64 -14.52 9.08
N MET A 17 13.40 -14.13 8.81
CA MET A 17 12.47 -13.67 9.82
C MET A 17 11.09 -14.31 9.66
N PHE A 18 10.33 -14.33 10.74
CA PHE A 18 8.89 -14.60 10.71
C PHE A 18 8.11 -13.33 10.99
N ILE A 19 7.01 -13.15 10.27
CA ILE A 19 6.10 -12.04 10.52
C ILE A 19 5.00 -12.48 11.46
N TRP A 20 4.81 -11.75 12.54
CA TRP A 20 3.60 -11.81 13.32
C TRP A 20 2.77 -10.55 13.09
N THR A 21 1.67 -10.65 12.34
CA THR A 21 1.15 -11.87 11.70
C THR A 21 0.94 -11.61 10.23
N GLY A 22 0.78 -12.68 9.44
CA GLY A 22 0.41 -12.60 8.03
C GLY A 22 -0.99 -11.99 7.86
N GLN A 23 -1.97 -12.45 8.63
CA GLN A 23 -3.36 -11.99 8.57
C GLN A 23 -3.85 -11.50 9.93
N ASP A 24 -4.71 -10.47 9.94
CA ASP A 24 -5.43 -10.09 11.15
C ASP A 24 -6.30 -11.25 11.65
N TYR A 25 -6.52 -11.31 12.95
CA TYR A 25 -7.35 -12.33 13.59
C TYR A 25 -8.24 -11.74 14.67
N LEU A 26 -9.32 -12.44 15.00
CA LEU A 26 -10.27 -12.04 16.03
C LEU A 26 -9.70 -12.25 17.42
N GLY A 27 -10.16 -11.46 18.38
CA GLY A 27 -9.91 -11.64 19.80
C GLY A 27 -8.72 -10.89 20.37
N GLU A 28 -7.84 -10.31 19.58
CA GLU A 28 -6.74 -9.47 20.06
C GLU A 28 -6.81 -8.06 19.49
N PRO A 29 -7.34 -7.07 20.25
CA PRO A 29 -7.58 -5.71 19.75
C PRO A 29 -6.31 -4.84 19.71
N THR A 30 -5.13 -5.40 19.61
CA THR A 30 -3.86 -4.66 19.56
C THR A 30 -3.74 -3.89 18.24
N PRO A 31 -3.34 -2.60 18.21
CA PRO A 31 -2.90 -1.79 19.37
C PRO A 31 -4.01 -0.97 20.05
N TYR A 32 -5.28 -1.23 19.77
CA TYR A 32 -6.41 -0.38 20.13
C TYR A 32 -7.16 -0.88 21.38
N TYR A 33 -6.46 -1.21 22.43
CA TYR A 33 -7.04 -1.73 23.68
C TYR A 33 -8.09 -0.85 24.34
N SER A 34 -7.99 0.46 24.14
CA SER A 34 -8.92 1.45 24.68
C SER A 34 -10.11 1.76 23.78
N TYR A 35 -10.11 1.22 22.58
CA TYR A 35 -11.22 1.43 21.62
C TYR A 35 -12.19 0.25 21.69
N TRP A 36 -13.39 0.51 22.16
CA TRP A 36 -14.47 -0.45 22.15
C TRP A 36 -15.51 -0.09 21.07
N PRO A 37 -15.97 -1.01 20.28
CA PRO A 37 -15.60 -2.45 20.23
C PRO A 37 -14.46 -2.73 19.25
N SER A 38 -13.23 -2.82 19.70
CA SER A 38 -12.14 -3.32 18.86
C SER A 38 -12.27 -4.85 18.73
N ARG A 39 -12.42 -5.33 17.53
CA ARG A 39 -12.88 -6.71 17.27
C ARG A 39 -11.76 -7.65 16.85
N SER A 40 -10.67 -7.11 16.33
CA SER A 40 -9.57 -7.89 15.76
C SER A 40 -8.22 -7.26 16.06
N SER A 41 -7.16 -8.00 15.78
CA SER A 41 -5.84 -7.39 15.61
C SER A 41 -5.85 -6.47 14.38
N TYR A 42 -4.88 -5.52 14.32
CA TYR A 42 -4.72 -4.57 13.20
C TYR A 42 -3.28 -4.55 12.68
N PHE A 43 -2.45 -5.46 13.11
CA PHE A 43 -1.03 -5.53 12.77
C PHE A 43 -0.70 -6.56 11.69
N GLY A 44 -1.68 -7.29 11.17
CA GLY A 44 -1.51 -8.21 10.05
C GLY A 44 -1.02 -7.53 8.78
N ALA A 45 -0.34 -8.26 7.92
CA ALA A 45 0.02 -7.79 6.59
C ALA A 45 -1.21 -7.71 5.67
N VAL A 46 -2.17 -8.61 5.87
CA VAL A 46 -3.50 -8.57 5.26
C VAL A 46 -4.57 -8.44 6.34
N ASP A 47 -5.75 -7.97 5.99
CA ASP A 47 -6.86 -7.83 6.93
C ASP A 47 -7.66 -9.14 7.12
N LEU A 48 -8.75 -9.07 7.90
CA LEU A 48 -9.62 -10.22 8.15
C LEU A 48 -10.27 -10.82 6.90
N ALA A 49 -10.48 -10.00 5.87
CA ALA A 49 -11.05 -10.41 4.60
C ALA A 49 -10.00 -10.91 3.60
N GLY A 50 -8.71 -10.90 3.98
CA GLY A 50 -7.60 -11.27 3.10
C GLY A 50 -7.12 -10.14 2.19
N LEU A 51 -7.62 -8.90 2.35
CA LEU A 51 -7.20 -7.77 1.55
C LEU A 51 -5.83 -7.26 2.01
N PRO A 52 -4.88 -7.04 1.08
CA PRO A 52 -3.53 -6.62 1.42
C PRO A 52 -3.49 -5.17 1.92
N LYS A 53 -2.83 -4.95 3.04
CA LYS A 53 -2.53 -3.61 3.58
C LYS A 53 -1.21 -3.08 3.01
N ASP A 54 -0.90 -1.80 3.24
CA ASP A 54 0.37 -1.20 2.78
C ASP A 54 1.59 -2.01 3.22
N ARG A 55 1.59 -2.55 4.44
CA ARG A 55 2.67 -3.39 4.96
C ARG A 55 2.91 -4.66 4.11
N PHE A 56 1.88 -5.26 3.54
CA PHE A 56 2.02 -6.39 2.62
C PHE A 56 2.91 -6.03 1.43
N TYR A 57 2.71 -4.84 0.85
CA TYR A 57 3.49 -4.40 -0.29
C TYR A 57 4.95 -4.06 0.07
N LEU A 58 5.22 -3.64 1.31
CA LEU A 58 6.58 -3.50 1.79
C LEU A 58 7.30 -4.86 1.79
N TYR A 59 6.69 -5.90 2.38
CA TYR A 59 7.26 -7.25 2.36
C TYR A 59 7.40 -7.79 0.93
N LYS A 60 6.36 -7.62 0.10
CA LYS A 60 6.38 -8.05 -1.30
C LYS A 60 7.52 -7.37 -2.06
N SER A 61 7.77 -6.09 -1.84
CA SER A 61 8.83 -5.35 -2.54
C SER A 61 10.25 -5.82 -2.19
N VAL A 62 10.44 -6.38 -0.99
CA VAL A 62 11.74 -6.90 -0.52
C VAL A 62 11.92 -8.37 -0.90
N TRP A 63 10.90 -9.18 -0.71
CA TRP A 63 11.02 -10.64 -0.80
C TRP A 63 10.62 -11.25 -2.13
N ASN A 64 9.65 -10.68 -2.83
CA ASN A 64 9.22 -11.25 -4.11
C ASN A 64 10.17 -10.80 -5.23
N LYS A 65 10.99 -11.73 -5.70
CA LYS A 65 11.93 -11.50 -6.81
C LYS A 65 11.35 -11.86 -8.19
N LYS A 66 10.16 -12.49 -8.22
CA LYS A 66 9.51 -12.91 -9.48
C LYS A 66 8.65 -11.78 -10.08
N GLU A 67 7.94 -11.08 -9.22
CA GLU A 67 7.03 -10.01 -9.61
C GLU A 67 7.46 -8.70 -8.97
N PRO A 68 7.89 -7.72 -9.76
CA PRO A 68 8.28 -6.43 -9.22
C PRO A 68 7.07 -5.71 -8.61
N THR A 69 7.32 -4.98 -7.53
CA THR A 69 6.32 -4.22 -6.80
C THR A 69 6.53 -2.73 -7.03
N LEU A 70 5.43 -2.02 -7.24
CA LEU A 70 5.37 -0.56 -7.20
C LEU A 70 4.07 -0.17 -6.51
N HIS A 71 4.15 0.16 -5.22
CA HIS A 71 3.01 0.53 -4.39
C HIS A 71 3.19 1.93 -3.83
N LEU A 72 2.25 2.80 -4.16
CA LEU A 72 2.24 4.21 -3.75
C LEU A 72 1.23 4.39 -2.61
N LEU A 73 1.62 5.10 -1.56
CA LEU A 73 0.78 5.40 -0.41
C LEU A 73 1.08 6.83 0.12
N PRO A 74 0.12 7.44 0.84
CA PRO A 74 -1.23 6.99 1.17
C PRO A 74 -2.22 7.21 0.01
N HIS A 75 -3.50 6.90 0.24
CA HIS A 75 -4.57 7.38 -0.65
C HIS A 75 -4.54 8.92 -0.76
N TRP A 76 -5.18 9.49 -1.79
CA TRP A 76 -5.08 10.94 -2.04
C TRP A 76 -6.42 11.67 -1.87
N ASN A 77 -7.19 11.27 -0.82
CA ASN A 77 -8.43 11.91 -0.39
C ASN A 77 -8.27 12.45 1.04
N TRP A 78 -7.82 13.70 1.18
CA TRP A 78 -7.55 14.35 2.46
C TRP A 78 -8.27 15.71 2.52
N GLU A 79 -9.57 15.70 2.30
CA GLU A 79 -10.42 16.92 2.36
C GLU A 79 -10.17 17.71 3.63
N GLY A 80 -10.01 19.04 3.49
CA GLY A 80 -9.70 19.96 4.59
C GLY A 80 -8.22 19.99 5.02
N ARG A 81 -7.33 19.27 4.29
CA ARG A 81 -5.88 19.29 4.57
C ARG A 81 -5.05 19.93 3.45
N GLU A 82 -5.69 20.73 2.60
CA GLU A 82 -5.03 21.40 1.48
C GLU A 82 -3.85 22.26 1.98
N GLY A 83 -2.70 22.11 1.35
CA GLY A 83 -1.45 22.79 1.74
C GLY A 83 -0.72 22.23 2.96
N GLN A 84 -1.34 21.32 3.71
CA GLN A 84 -0.67 20.65 4.82
C GLN A 84 0.32 19.59 4.31
N THR A 85 1.38 19.36 5.09
CA THR A 85 2.34 18.31 4.78
C THR A 85 1.70 16.94 4.88
N THR A 86 1.75 16.19 3.79
CA THR A 86 1.27 14.82 3.68
C THR A 86 2.38 13.99 3.04
N PRO A 87 3.21 13.31 3.84
CA PRO A 87 4.30 12.49 3.32
C PRO A 87 3.78 11.41 2.37
N VAL A 88 4.51 11.19 1.29
CA VAL A 88 4.21 10.17 0.29
C VAL A 88 5.33 9.14 0.30
N TYR A 89 4.95 7.86 0.37
CA TYR A 89 5.89 6.75 0.35
C TYR A 89 5.65 5.86 -0.85
N CYS A 90 6.70 5.19 -1.28
CA CYS A 90 6.62 4.18 -2.32
C CYS A 90 7.36 2.92 -1.88
N TYR A 91 6.64 1.81 -1.78
CA TYR A 91 7.21 0.49 -1.57
C TYR A 91 7.47 -0.14 -2.93
N THR A 92 8.71 -0.34 -3.26
CA THR A 92 9.07 -0.77 -4.61
C THR A 92 10.27 -1.71 -4.62
N SER A 93 10.28 -2.61 -5.60
CA SER A 93 11.45 -3.45 -5.91
C SER A 93 12.52 -2.69 -6.70
N TYR A 94 12.16 -1.55 -7.30
CA TYR A 94 13.05 -0.75 -8.14
C TYR A 94 13.99 0.14 -7.31
N PRO A 95 15.17 0.50 -7.83
CA PRO A 95 16.18 1.27 -7.10
C PRO A 95 15.81 2.73 -6.93
N SER A 96 15.02 3.30 -7.82
CA SER A 96 14.64 4.71 -7.78
C SER A 96 13.27 4.97 -8.37
N ALA A 97 12.67 6.09 -7.95
CA ALA A 97 11.46 6.61 -8.57
C ALA A 97 11.37 8.13 -8.45
N GLU A 98 10.54 8.73 -9.29
CA GLU A 98 10.18 10.14 -9.27
C GLU A 98 8.70 10.29 -8.96
N LEU A 99 8.38 11.18 -8.03
CA LEU A 99 7.02 11.50 -7.65
C LEU A 99 6.55 12.78 -8.36
N PHE A 100 5.32 12.76 -8.83
CA PHE A 100 4.63 13.92 -9.39
C PHE A 100 3.34 14.18 -8.61
N VAL A 101 3.07 15.45 -8.33
CA VAL A 101 1.80 15.93 -7.76
C VAL A 101 1.19 16.90 -8.76
N ASN A 102 0.04 16.55 -9.30
CA ASN A 102 -0.63 17.32 -10.35
C ASN A 102 0.32 17.70 -11.51
N GLY A 103 1.11 16.74 -11.95
CA GLY A 103 2.09 16.90 -13.04
C GLY A 103 3.40 17.60 -12.65
N LYS A 104 3.51 18.18 -11.45
CA LYS A 104 4.73 18.81 -10.97
C LYS A 104 5.63 17.78 -10.30
N SER A 105 6.88 17.67 -10.75
CA SER A 105 7.87 16.79 -10.12
C SER A 105 8.19 17.24 -8.69
N MET A 106 8.20 16.26 -7.78
CA MET A 106 8.68 16.39 -6.41
C MET A 106 10.12 15.85 -6.25
N GLY A 107 10.75 15.53 -7.37
CA GLY A 107 12.10 15.01 -7.45
C GLY A 107 12.15 13.49 -7.56
N ARG A 108 13.23 13.04 -8.23
CA ARG A 108 13.61 11.64 -8.28
C ARG A 108 14.52 11.31 -7.10
N ILE A 109 14.21 10.24 -6.40
CA ILE A 109 15.00 9.76 -5.27
C ILE A 109 15.40 8.30 -5.49
N HIS A 110 16.47 7.91 -4.81
CA HIS A 110 17.03 6.56 -4.85
C HIS A 110 16.97 5.93 -3.47
N LYS A 111 16.85 4.61 -3.42
CA LYS A 111 17.05 3.87 -2.18
C LYS A 111 18.43 4.17 -1.61
N GLN A 112 18.53 4.26 -0.29
CA GLN A 112 19.76 4.63 0.42
C GLN A 112 20.29 3.41 1.19
N PRO A 113 21.26 2.66 0.65
CA PRO A 113 21.73 1.40 1.25
C PRO A 113 22.24 1.55 2.69
N ASN A 114 22.74 2.75 3.04
CA ASN A 114 23.35 3.03 4.33
C ASN A 114 22.36 3.59 5.38
N THR A 115 21.07 3.67 5.04
CA THR A 115 20.03 4.12 5.97
C THR A 115 19.03 3.01 6.19
N GLN A 116 18.54 2.87 7.41
CA GLN A 116 17.66 1.79 7.80
C GLN A 116 16.31 1.83 7.07
N LEU A 117 15.68 2.99 7.00
CA LEU A 117 14.35 3.13 6.39
C LEU A 117 14.42 3.25 4.87
N ASP A 118 15.30 4.09 4.34
CA ASP A 118 15.32 4.40 2.91
C ASP A 118 16.06 3.33 2.07
N ARG A 119 16.61 2.32 2.72
CA ARG A 119 17.12 1.10 2.10
C ARG A 119 16.00 0.26 1.46
N TYR A 120 14.79 0.29 2.06
CA TYR A 120 13.69 -0.60 1.68
C TYR A 120 12.51 0.13 1.04
N ARG A 121 12.52 1.48 1.05
CA ARG A 121 11.43 2.30 0.52
C ARG A 121 11.94 3.63 0.00
N LEU A 122 11.06 4.34 -0.70
CA LEU A 122 11.28 5.72 -1.13
C LEU A 122 10.31 6.62 -0.39
N ARG A 123 10.78 7.80 0.08
CA ARG A 123 9.97 8.72 0.89
C ARG A 123 10.14 10.17 0.45
N TRP A 124 9.02 10.84 0.17
CA TRP A 124 8.93 12.28 -0.03
C TRP A 124 8.20 12.87 1.18
N ASN A 125 8.96 13.42 2.15
CA ASN A 125 8.44 13.81 3.46
C ASN A 125 7.72 15.16 3.47
N ASP A 126 8.04 16.04 2.50
CA ASP A 126 7.59 17.44 2.50
C ASP A 126 6.51 17.74 1.45
N VAL A 127 5.84 16.71 0.94
CA VAL A 127 4.76 16.87 -0.03
C VAL A 127 3.60 17.63 0.60
N LYS A 128 3.14 18.67 -0.08
CA LYS A 128 1.93 19.39 0.31
C LYS A 128 0.73 18.79 -0.39
N TYR A 129 -0.29 18.47 0.40
CA TYR A 129 -1.53 17.95 -0.16
C TYR A 129 -2.20 19.01 -1.06
N ALA A 130 -2.55 18.60 -2.24
CA ALA A 130 -3.45 19.29 -3.15
C ALA A 130 -4.33 18.24 -3.83
N PRO A 131 -5.65 18.41 -3.89
CA PRO A 131 -6.54 17.50 -4.61
C PRO A 131 -6.10 17.33 -6.06
N GLY A 132 -6.34 16.16 -6.61
CA GLY A 132 -5.98 15.82 -7.99
C GLY A 132 -5.24 14.49 -8.08
N GLU A 133 -4.02 14.49 -8.60
CA GLU A 133 -3.28 13.28 -8.90
C GLU A 133 -1.91 13.24 -8.22
N ILE A 134 -1.57 12.11 -7.64
CA ILE A 134 -0.17 11.73 -7.39
C ILE A 134 0.21 10.58 -8.30
N LYS A 135 1.38 10.70 -8.92
CA LYS A 135 1.94 9.67 -9.80
C LYS A 135 3.38 9.41 -9.44
N VAL A 136 3.74 8.15 -9.32
CA VAL A 136 5.13 7.72 -9.19
C VAL A 136 5.56 6.99 -10.46
N VAL A 137 6.76 7.32 -10.94
CA VAL A 137 7.41 6.69 -12.09
C VAL A 137 8.69 6.02 -11.57
N ALA A 138 8.78 4.71 -11.74
CA ALA A 138 9.93 3.91 -11.30
C ALA A 138 10.93 3.70 -12.43
N TYR A 139 12.21 3.62 -12.06
CA TYR A 139 13.31 3.48 -12.99
C TYR A 139 14.21 2.31 -12.57
N ASP A 140 14.79 1.64 -13.55
CA ASP A 140 15.82 0.61 -13.35
C ASP A 140 17.21 1.22 -13.04
N GLU A 141 18.20 0.35 -12.88
CA GLU A 141 19.59 0.73 -12.60
C GLU A 141 20.21 1.58 -13.73
N ASN A 142 19.72 1.46 -14.95
CA ASN A 142 20.17 2.22 -16.13
C ASN A 142 19.43 3.55 -16.29
N GLY A 143 18.49 3.86 -15.40
CA GLY A 143 17.69 5.06 -15.47
C GLY A 143 16.53 5.02 -16.48
N LYS A 144 16.22 3.85 -17.02
CA LYS A 144 15.07 3.64 -17.90
C LYS A 144 13.79 3.53 -17.08
N GLN A 145 12.72 4.20 -17.52
CA GLN A 145 11.39 4.03 -16.95
C GLN A 145 10.90 2.58 -17.16
N VAL A 146 10.44 1.96 -16.09
CA VAL A 146 10.01 0.55 -16.10
C VAL A 146 8.60 0.33 -15.56
N ALA A 147 8.07 1.24 -14.76
CA ALA A 147 6.71 1.14 -14.23
C ALA A 147 6.20 2.52 -13.80
N GLU A 148 4.88 2.66 -13.70
CA GLU A 148 4.25 3.82 -13.09
C GLU A 148 2.99 3.42 -12.31
N LYS A 149 2.64 4.21 -11.30
CA LYS A 149 1.42 4.06 -10.51
C LYS A 149 0.83 5.43 -10.24
N THR A 150 -0.48 5.54 -10.43
CA THR A 150 -1.23 6.77 -10.21
C THR A 150 -2.32 6.54 -9.18
N ILE A 151 -2.51 7.52 -8.29
CA ILE A 151 -3.65 7.61 -7.36
C ILE A 151 -4.29 8.98 -7.59
N ARG A 152 -5.62 9.00 -7.65
CA ARG A 152 -6.39 10.23 -7.82
C ARG A 152 -7.28 10.51 -6.63
N THR A 153 -7.48 11.79 -6.35
CA THR A 153 -8.53 12.22 -5.44
C THR A 153 -9.88 11.85 -6.07
N ALA A 154 -10.61 10.97 -5.43
CA ALA A 154 -11.95 10.61 -5.86
C ALA A 154 -12.95 11.72 -5.53
N GLY A 155 -13.96 11.84 -6.37
CA GLY A 155 -15.13 12.67 -6.13
C GLY A 155 -16.14 11.98 -5.19
N GLN A 156 -17.41 12.38 -5.30
CA GLN A 156 -18.49 11.76 -4.54
C GLN A 156 -18.71 10.32 -5.01
N PRO A 157 -18.96 9.38 -4.07
CA PRO A 157 -19.30 8.01 -4.41
C PRO A 157 -20.52 7.95 -5.34
N ALA A 158 -20.42 7.20 -6.44
CA ALA A 158 -21.43 7.15 -7.49
C ALA A 158 -21.73 5.73 -7.96
N VAL A 159 -20.77 4.81 -7.83
CA VAL A 159 -20.88 3.44 -8.34
C VAL A 159 -20.44 2.47 -7.27
N LEU A 160 -21.24 1.43 -7.04
CA LEU A 160 -20.82 0.24 -6.31
C LEU A 160 -20.22 -0.73 -7.33
N ASP A 161 -18.92 -0.89 -7.29
CA ASP A 161 -18.21 -1.89 -8.09
C ASP A 161 -18.18 -3.24 -7.38
N MET A 162 -18.33 -4.31 -8.14
CA MET A 162 -18.35 -5.67 -7.63
C MET A 162 -17.45 -6.55 -8.46
N LYS A 163 -16.42 -7.09 -7.82
CA LYS A 163 -15.43 -7.95 -8.47
C LYS A 163 -15.41 -9.31 -7.80
N GLU A 164 -15.76 -10.34 -8.56
CA GLU A 164 -15.64 -11.73 -8.15
C GLU A 164 -14.18 -12.23 -8.32
N GLU A 165 -13.72 -13.06 -7.41
CA GLU A 165 -12.44 -13.75 -7.52
C GLU A 165 -12.50 -14.81 -8.64
N ARG A 166 -13.65 -15.49 -8.75
CA ARG A 166 -13.95 -16.46 -9.79
C ARG A 166 -15.46 -16.47 -10.08
N SER A 167 -15.79 -16.64 -11.35
CA SER A 167 -17.18 -16.60 -11.84
C SER A 167 -17.89 -17.96 -11.81
N VAL A 168 -17.17 -19.04 -11.51
CA VAL A 168 -17.71 -20.40 -11.48
C VAL A 168 -17.24 -21.09 -10.21
N ILE A 169 -18.19 -21.69 -9.49
CA ILE A 169 -17.96 -22.54 -8.32
C ILE A 169 -18.58 -23.92 -8.54
N ALA A 170 -18.04 -24.94 -7.87
CA ALA A 170 -18.63 -26.27 -7.85
C ALA A 170 -19.93 -26.28 -7.01
N SER A 171 -20.93 -27.05 -7.44
CA SER A 171 -22.18 -27.20 -6.71
C SER A 171 -22.10 -28.35 -5.70
N ASP A 172 -21.09 -28.30 -4.81
CA ASP A 172 -20.80 -29.36 -3.84
C ASP A 172 -21.19 -28.96 -2.39
N GLY A 173 -21.58 -27.72 -2.18
CA GLY A 173 -21.92 -27.18 -0.85
C GLY A 173 -20.69 -26.76 -0.03
N GLU A 174 -19.47 -26.88 -0.56
CA GLU A 174 -18.20 -26.56 0.11
C GLU A 174 -17.43 -25.46 -0.62
N ASP A 175 -17.55 -25.35 -1.95
CA ASP A 175 -16.84 -24.37 -2.74
C ASP A 175 -17.39 -22.95 -2.54
N LEU A 176 -16.51 -21.95 -2.50
CA LEU A 176 -16.83 -20.56 -2.19
C LEU A 176 -16.36 -19.61 -3.31
N ALA A 177 -17.13 -18.56 -3.54
CA ALA A 177 -16.70 -17.40 -4.31
C ALA A 177 -16.57 -16.19 -3.37
N TYR A 178 -15.43 -15.49 -3.46
CA TYR A 178 -15.19 -14.24 -2.76
C TYR A 178 -15.51 -13.07 -3.68
N ILE A 179 -16.25 -12.11 -3.16
CA ILE A 179 -16.67 -10.92 -3.90
C ILE A 179 -16.14 -9.69 -3.16
N THR A 180 -15.32 -8.90 -3.84
CA THR A 180 -14.86 -7.60 -3.35
C THR A 180 -15.80 -6.51 -3.82
N LEU A 181 -16.30 -5.71 -2.87
CA LEU A 181 -17.11 -4.53 -3.15
C LEU A 181 -16.28 -3.27 -2.94
N SER A 182 -16.31 -2.36 -3.91
CA SER A 182 -15.63 -1.06 -3.86
C SER A 182 -16.59 0.07 -4.22
N MET A 183 -16.47 1.19 -3.51
CA MET A 183 -17.17 2.41 -3.90
C MET A 183 -16.30 3.25 -4.82
N LEU A 184 -16.81 3.55 -6.01
CA LEU A 184 -16.12 4.37 -7.00
C LEU A 184 -16.87 5.69 -7.20
N ASP A 185 -16.15 6.72 -7.62
CA ASP A 185 -16.75 7.94 -8.15
C ASP A 185 -17.21 7.75 -9.60
N LYS A 186 -17.79 8.79 -10.19
CA LYS A 186 -18.26 8.75 -11.59
C LYS A 186 -17.15 8.52 -12.63
N ASP A 187 -15.90 8.78 -12.26
CA ASP A 187 -14.72 8.66 -13.12
C ASP A 187 -13.95 7.34 -12.88
N GLY A 188 -14.50 6.46 -12.00
CA GLY A 188 -13.94 5.15 -11.69
C GLY A 188 -12.81 5.19 -10.66
N ASN A 189 -12.60 6.29 -9.94
CA ASN A 189 -11.63 6.35 -8.87
C ASN A 189 -12.23 5.78 -7.59
N GLU A 190 -11.46 4.97 -6.87
CA GLU A 190 -11.86 4.41 -5.59
C GLU A 190 -12.06 5.50 -4.53
N CYS A 191 -13.16 5.43 -3.78
CA CYS A 191 -13.52 6.37 -2.74
C CYS A 191 -13.12 5.81 -1.37
N PRO A 192 -11.90 6.03 -0.87
CA PRO A 192 -11.38 5.36 0.32
C PRO A 192 -12.06 5.80 1.62
N THR A 193 -12.77 6.91 1.59
CA THR A 193 -13.49 7.48 2.74
C THR A 193 -15.00 7.34 2.64
N ALA A 194 -15.50 6.59 1.65
CA ALA A 194 -16.94 6.37 1.47
C ALA A 194 -17.54 5.66 2.71
N ASN A 195 -18.62 6.20 3.23
CA ASN A 195 -19.35 5.68 4.38
C ASN A 195 -20.86 5.78 4.10
N GLN A 196 -21.34 5.08 3.07
CA GLN A 196 -22.75 4.98 2.75
C GLN A 196 -23.37 3.79 3.50
N SER A 197 -24.48 4.04 4.16
CA SER A 197 -25.33 3.04 4.81
C SER A 197 -26.55 2.73 3.96
#